data_f081dfdb3ec7c8ff4b2e6fa1da28ac7f
#
_entry.id   f081dfdb3ec7c8ff4b2e6fa1da28ac7f
#
_cell.length_a   1.000
_cell.length_b   1.000
_cell.length_c   1.000
_cell.angle_alpha   90.00
_cell.angle_beta   90.00
_cell.angle_gamma   90.00
#
_symmetry.space_group_name_H-M   'P 1'
#
loop_
_entity.id
_entity.type
_entity.pdbx_description
1 polymer ?
#
loop_
_entity_poly.entity_id
_entity_poly.type
_entity_poly.pdbx_seq_one_letter_code
_entity_poly.pdbx_strand_id
1 'polypeptide(L)'
;MGMADREYRRGERDTGHSQRVTPVTKWLLIINAVVFLADVMSGNLLGYYGTFAVRTAIFSGFIWEFITFQFLHGSVGHILFNSIALYFFGPFMERWWGGRKFLAFYLISGIGGALLYSILGLMGIIELGGGIVGASAGIFGILIGTAVIAPNARISLLFPPIELSMRTFALAILGIAVFSIVVPIFGNEGGEAGHLGGAIFGFILIKYPRLLAWIGNGRDEVDIIRPRAFHHGSEPKLRPRSQVNLRGDTEIDKILDKVSSEGFASLTDEERAKLHAEHERLQRDANSNH
;
A
#
# COMPACT_ATOMS: atom_id res chain seq x y z
N MET A 1 29.66 29.73 6.05
CA MET A 1 28.68 28.65 5.74
C MET A 1 29.26 27.39 6.33
N GLY A 2 28.74 26.97 7.50
CA GLY A 2 29.31 25.93 8.33
C GLY A 2 28.97 24.51 7.86
N MET A 3 29.78 23.51 8.27
CA MET A 3 29.61 22.09 7.99
C MET A 3 28.25 21.53 8.47
N ALA A 4 27.66 22.11 9.52
CA ALA A 4 26.32 21.76 10.02
C ALA A 4 25.21 21.95 8.98
N ASP A 5 25.33 22.94 8.09
CA ASP A 5 24.36 23.16 7.00
C ASP A 5 24.38 22.06 5.90
N ARG A 6 25.49 21.32 5.80
CA ARG A 6 25.62 20.24 4.81
C ARG A 6 25.04 18.93 5.29
N GLU A 7 25.09 18.63 6.58
CA GLU A 7 24.47 17.42 7.14
C GLU A 7 22.97 17.55 7.23
N TYR A 8 22.44 18.73 7.58
CA TYR A 8 21.00 18.99 7.55
C TYR A 8 20.43 18.83 6.13
N ARG A 9 21.15 19.34 5.10
CA ARG A 9 20.74 19.15 3.69
C ARG A 9 20.93 17.73 3.15
N ARG A 10 21.74 16.89 3.81
CA ARG A 10 21.88 15.47 3.43
C ARG A 10 20.74 14.64 3.96
N GLY A 11 20.21 14.95 5.14
CA GLY A 11 18.98 14.36 5.69
C GLY A 11 17.73 14.73 4.90
N GLU A 12 17.65 15.97 4.36
CA GLU A 12 16.51 16.40 3.55
C GLU A 12 16.48 15.78 2.14
N ARG A 13 17.61 15.31 1.61
CA ARG A 13 17.66 14.67 0.29
C ARG A 13 17.14 13.23 0.27
N ASP A 14 17.01 12.58 1.43
CA ASP A 14 16.53 11.20 1.53
C ASP A 14 15.02 11.09 1.81
N THR A 15 14.34 12.22 2.08
CA THR A 15 12.88 12.25 2.27
C THR A 15 12.09 12.39 0.96
N GLY A 16 12.77 12.59 -0.16
CA GLY A 16 12.23 12.54 -1.50
C GLY A 16 12.14 11.10 -2.03
N HIS A 17 11.55 10.18 -1.30
CA HIS A 17 11.05 8.94 -1.90
C HIS A 17 9.91 9.34 -2.83
N SER A 18 10.29 9.79 -4.04
CA SER A 18 9.40 9.78 -5.18
C SER A 18 8.67 8.44 -5.12
N GLN A 19 7.34 8.47 -4.98
CA GLN A 19 6.52 7.25 -4.99
C GLN A 19 6.65 6.64 -6.37
N ARG A 20 7.76 5.90 -6.60
CA ARG A 20 7.96 5.20 -7.86
C ARG A 20 6.86 4.17 -7.97
N VAL A 21 6.08 4.28 -9.03
CA VAL A 21 5.07 3.28 -9.37
C VAL A 21 5.78 1.93 -9.53
N THR A 22 5.33 0.95 -8.81
CA THR A 22 5.90 -0.40 -8.84
C THR A 22 5.55 -1.11 -10.15
N PRO A 23 6.34 -2.12 -10.57
CA PRO A 23 6.22 -2.70 -11.92
C PRO A 23 4.83 -3.24 -12.26
N VAL A 24 4.19 -4.02 -11.37
CA VAL A 24 2.87 -4.60 -11.68
C VAL A 24 1.78 -3.53 -11.67
N THR A 25 1.81 -2.61 -10.72
CA THR A 25 0.91 -1.45 -10.69
C THR A 25 1.02 -0.63 -12.00
N LYS A 26 2.25 -0.38 -12.46
CA LYS A 26 2.50 0.30 -13.73
C LYS A 26 1.86 -0.44 -14.91
N TRP A 27 2.06 -1.76 -14.99
CA TRP A 27 1.49 -2.54 -16.07
C TRP A 27 -0.04 -2.61 -16.00
N LEU A 28 -0.63 -2.72 -14.82
CA LEU A 28 -2.10 -2.65 -14.67
C LEU A 28 -2.66 -1.32 -15.18
N LEU A 29 -2.01 -0.19 -14.85
CA LEU A 29 -2.41 1.13 -15.35
C LEU A 29 -2.31 1.21 -16.88
N ILE A 30 -1.21 0.72 -17.46
CA ILE A 30 -0.99 0.73 -18.92
C ILE A 30 -2.03 -0.18 -19.60
N ILE A 31 -2.25 -1.40 -19.11
CA ILE A 31 -3.20 -2.34 -19.70
C ILE A 31 -4.61 -1.76 -19.66
N ASN A 32 -5.04 -1.18 -18.54
CA ASN A 32 -6.34 -0.53 -18.44
C ASN A 32 -6.50 0.59 -19.46
N ALA A 33 -5.49 1.45 -19.64
CA ALA A 33 -5.53 2.54 -20.62
C ALA A 33 -5.57 2.01 -22.06
N VAL A 34 -4.75 1.00 -22.37
CA VAL A 34 -4.72 0.39 -23.72
C VAL A 34 -6.04 -0.31 -24.03
N VAL A 35 -6.58 -1.10 -23.08
CA VAL A 35 -7.85 -1.81 -23.27
C VAL A 35 -8.99 -0.80 -23.44
N PHE A 36 -9.04 0.27 -22.65
CA PHE A 36 -10.04 1.31 -22.78
C PHE A 36 -10.02 1.99 -24.15
N LEU A 37 -8.83 2.38 -24.62
CA LEU A 37 -8.67 2.98 -25.95
C LEU A 37 -9.05 2.01 -27.08
N ALA A 38 -8.62 0.75 -26.97
CA ALA A 38 -8.96 -0.29 -27.94
C ALA A 38 -10.47 -0.57 -27.98
N ASP A 39 -11.13 -0.58 -26.82
CA ASP A 39 -12.58 -0.78 -26.75
C ASP A 39 -13.34 0.38 -27.41
N VAL A 40 -12.98 1.63 -27.10
CA VAL A 40 -13.56 2.80 -27.76
C VAL A 40 -13.31 2.79 -29.26
N MET A 41 -12.09 2.49 -29.71
CA MET A 41 -11.74 2.44 -31.14
C MET A 41 -12.43 1.32 -31.90
N SER A 42 -12.73 0.19 -31.24
CA SER A 42 -13.45 -0.94 -31.84
C SER A 42 -14.97 -0.83 -31.79
N GLY A 43 -15.51 0.28 -31.30
CA GLY A 43 -16.95 0.47 -31.14
C GLY A 43 -17.53 -0.41 -30.02
N ASN A 44 -16.82 -0.53 -28.90
CA ASN A 44 -17.14 -1.33 -27.71
C ASN A 44 -17.19 -2.86 -27.95
N LEU A 45 -16.39 -3.35 -28.89
CA LEU A 45 -16.31 -4.79 -29.17
C LEU A 45 -15.73 -5.58 -28.01
N LEU A 46 -14.68 -5.04 -27.35
CA LEU A 46 -14.07 -5.68 -26.18
C LEU A 46 -15.06 -5.70 -25.01
N GLY A 47 -15.81 -4.62 -24.81
CA GLY A 47 -16.88 -4.53 -23.83
C GLY A 47 -17.97 -5.58 -24.06
N TYR A 48 -18.37 -5.79 -25.31
CA TYR A 48 -19.37 -6.80 -25.66
C TYR A 48 -18.99 -8.23 -25.26
N TYR A 49 -17.72 -8.63 -25.45
CA TYR A 49 -17.24 -9.98 -25.14
C TYR A 49 -16.58 -10.13 -23.76
N GLY A 50 -16.26 -9.04 -23.10
CA GLY A 50 -15.45 -9.08 -21.87
C GLY A 50 -16.15 -8.55 -20.62
N THR A 51 -17.32 -7.90 -20.76
CA THR A 51 -18.15 -7.49 -19.62
C THR A 51 -18.61 -8.72 -18.84
N PHE A 52 -18.48 -8.70 -17.52
CA PHE A 52 -19.02 -9.80 -16.70
C PHE A 52 -20.54 -9.68 -16.59
N ALA A 53 -21.23 -10.67 -17.09
CA ALA A 53 -22.66 -10.83 -16.89
C ALA A 53 -22.97 -12.27 -16.46
N VAL A 54 -23.86 -12.43 -15.47
CA VAL A 54 -24.22 -13.75 -14.92
C VAL A 54 -24.69 -14.71 -16.02
N ARG A 55 -25.46 -14.19 -16.97
CA ARG A 55 -25.99 -14.98 -18.07
C ARG A 55 -24.88 -15.57 -18.96
N THR A 56 -23.91 -14.76 -19.36
CA THR A 56 -22.84 -15.18 -20.27
C THR A 56 -21.75 -15.94 -19.52
N ALA A 57 -21.25 -15.40 -18.41
CA ALA A 57 -20.16 -15.98 -17.65
C ALA A 57 -20.52 -17.36 -17.06
N ILE A 58 -21.71 -17.47 -16.45
CA ILE A 58 -22.10 -18.69 -15.71
C ILE A 58 -22.93 -19.63 -16.58
N PHE A 59 -24.00 -19.14 -17.22
CA PHE A 59 -24.90 -20.01 -17.94
C PHE A 59 -24.47 -20.30 -19.38
N SER A 60 -23.69 -19.41 -20.04
CA SER A 60 -23.16 -19.69 -21.38
C SER A 60 -21.70 -20.14 -21.37
N GLY A 61 -21.03 -20.17 -20.20
CA GLY A 61 -19.67 -20.69 -20.05
C GLY A 61 -18.57 -19.72 -20.49
N PHE A 62 -18.82 -18.41 -20.56
CA PHE A 62 -17.83 -17.40 -20.90
C PHE A 62 -16.97 -17.05 -19.68
N ILE A 63 -16.26 -18.06 -19.17
CA ILE A 63 -15.49 -17.98 -17.91
C ILE A 63 -14.40 -16.91 -17.92
N TRP A 64 -13.91 -16.48 -19.08
CA TRP A 64 -12.93 -15.38 -19.19
C TRP A 64 -13.48 -14.06 -18.68
N GLU A 65 -14.80 -13.86 -18.67
CA GLU A 65 -15.44 -12.65 -18.17
C GLU A 65 -15.11 -12.38 -16.70
N PHE A 66 -14.83 -13.42 -15.88
CA PHE A 66 -14.35 -13.23 -14.49
C PHE A 66 -13.02 -12.48 -14.39
N ILE A 67 -12.26 -12.41 -15.47
CA ILE A 67 -10.96 -11.70 -15.52
C ILE A 67 -11.05 -10.46 -16.39
N THR A 68 -11.64 -10.56 -17.59
CA THR A 68 -11.61 -9.50 -18.60
C THR A 68 -12.34 -8.24 -18.16
N PHE A 69 -13.45 -8.38 -17.43
CA PHE A 69 -14.25 -7.25 -16.97
C PHE A 69 -13.41 -6.28 -16.10
N GLN A 70 -12.40 -6.77 -15.40
CA GLN A 70 -11.53 -5.98 -14.51
C GLN A 70 -10.65 -4.98 -15.26
N PHE A 71 -10.52 -5.10 -16.57
CA PHE A 71 -9.74 -4.23 -17.44
C PHE A 71 -10.60 -3.31 -18.31
N LEU A 72 -11.91 -3.52 -18.34
CA LEU A 72 -12.87 -2.70 -19.09
C LEU A 72 -13.39 -1.54 -18.26
N HIS A 73 -13.73 -0.43 -18.92
CA HIS A 73 -14.21 0.76 -18.24
C HIS A 73 -15.31 1.46 -19.06
N GLY A 74 -16.44 1.71 -18.43
CA GLY A 74 -17.63 2.26 -19.10
C GLY A 74 -17.56 3.77 -19.42
N SER A 75 -16.57 4.51 -18.88
CA SER A 75 -16.42 5.95 -19.15
C SER A 75 -15.02 6.46 -18.83
N VAL A 76 -14.67 7.66 -19.34
CA VAL A 76 -13.42 8.35 -19.04
C VAL A 76 -13.28 8.62 -17.53
N GLY A 77 -14.36 9.05 -16.86
CA GLY A 77 -14.35 9.26 -15.42
C GLY A 77 -14.09 7.96 -14.66
N HIS A 78 -14.69 6.86 -15.10
CA HIS A 78 -14.51 5.56 -14.47
C HIS A 78 -13.05 5.09 -14.51
N ILE A 79 -12.40 5.11 -15.67
CA ILE A 79 -10.99 4.74 -15.78
C ILE A 79 -10.07 5.71 -15.03
N LEU A 80 -10.39 7.00 -15.02
CA LEU A 80 -9.59 8.02 -14.32
C LEU A 80 -9.58 7.75 -12.81
N PHE A 81 -10.75 7.59 -12.18
CA PHE A 81 -10.82 7.33 -10.74
C PHE A 81 -10.19 5.98 -10.34
N ASN A 82 -10.38 4.94 -11.14
CA ASN A 82 -9.72 3.65 -10.93
C ASN A 82 -8.19 3.80 -11.05
N SER A 83 -7.70 4.54 -12.05
CA SER A 83 -6.27 4.77 -12.25
C SER A 83 -5.66 5.56 -11.09
N ILE A 84 -6.34 6.59 -10.59
CA ILE A 84 -5.90 7.37 -9.43
C ILE A 84 -5.81 6.45 -8.20
N ALA A 85 -6.84 5.68 -7.90
CA ALA A 85 -6.84 4.79 -6.74
C ALA A 85 -5.74 3.71 -6.85
N LEU A 86 -5.60 3.10 -8.02
CA LEU A 86 -4.56 2.09 -8.27
C LEU A 86 -3.14 2.68 -8.18
N TYR A 87 -2.94 3.91 -8.68
CA TYR A 87 -1.67 4.62 -8.60
C TYR A 87 -1.22 4.87 -7.16
N PHE A 88 -2.15 5.30 -6.27
CA PHE A 88 -1.82 5.62 -4.89
C PHE A 88 -1.71 4.38 -4.00
N PHE A 89 -2.60 3.41 -4.14
CA PHE A 89 -2.68 2.26 -3.23
C PHE A 89 -2.00 0.99 -3.75
N GLY A 90 -1.90 0.81 -5.06
CA GLY A 90 -1.26 -0.34 -5.68
C GLY A 90 0.19 -0.54 -5.25
N PRO A 91 1.06 0.49 -5.31
CA PRO A 91 2.46 0.35 -4.94
C PRO A 91 2.67 -0.08 -3.48
N PHE A 92 1.78 0.32 -2.55
CA PHE A 92 1.85 -0.12 -1.16
C PHE A 92 1.64 -1.63 -1.05
N MET A 93 0.58 -2.15 -1.65
CA MET A 93 0.26 -3.56 -1.63
C MET A 93 1.26 -4.41 -2.41
N GLU A 94 1.78 -3.90 -3.54
CA GLU A 94 2.79 -4.60 -4.33
C GLU A 94 4.12 -4.73 -3.57
N ARG A 95 4.55 -3.69 -2.84
CA ARG A 95 5.73 -3.78 -1.95
C ARG A 95 5.50 -4.74 -0.78
N TRP A 96 4.27 -4.85 -0.29
CA TRP A 96 3.94 -5.76 0.81
C TRP A 96 3.98 -7.23 0.38
N TRP A 97 3.40 -7.56 -0.78
CA TRP A 97 3.21 -8.93 -1.25
C TRP A 97 4.28 -9.41 -2.25
N GLY A 98 5.00 -8.50 -2.89
CA GLY A 98 5.73 -8.74 -4.13
C GLY A 98 4.80 -8.84 -5.35
N GLY A 99 5.33 -8.58 -6.53
CA GLY A 99 4.51 -8.37 -7.74
C GLY A 99 3.56 -9.52 -8.09
N ARG A 100 4.04 -10.78 -8.01
CA ARG A 100 3.21 -11.96 -8.35
C ARG A 100 2.02 -12.16 -7.42
N LYS A 101 2.25 -12.06 -6.11
CA LYS A 101 1.17 -12.20 -5.11
C LYS A 101 0.23 -11.02 -5.15
N PHE A 102 0.74 -9.81 -5.39
CA PHE A 102 -0.08 -8.63 -5.58
C PHE A 102 -1.02 -8.75 -6.78
N LEU A 103 -0.51 -9.22 -7.93
CA LEU A 103 -1.35 -9.46 -9.12
C LEU A 103 -2.45 -10.47 -8.83
N ALA A 104 -2.10 -11.60 -8.21
CA ALA A 104 -3.10 -12.61 -7.84
C ALA A 104 -4.11 -12.07 -6.81
N PHE A 105 -3.65 -11.32 -5.81
CA PHE A 105 -4.51 -10.65 -4.85
C PHE A 105 -5.52 -9.73 -5.53
N TYR A 106 -5.06 -8.89 -6.48
CA TYR A 106 -5.90 -7.99 -7.25
C TYR A 106 -6.95 -8.75 -8.07
N LEU A 107 -6.52 -9.75 -8.85
CA LEU A 107 -7.42 -10.53 -9.72
C LEU A 107 -8.43 -11.36 -8.93
N ILE A 108 -8.01 -12.02 -7.84
CA ILE A 108 -8.90 -12.81 -6.99
C ILE A 108 -9.91 -11.91 -6.27
N SER A 109 -9.49 -10.73 -5.81
CA SER A 109 -10.43 -9.75 -5.27
C SER A 109 -11.46 -9.32 -6.32
N GLY A 110 -11.03 -9.09 -7.56
CA GLY A 110 -11.95 -8.83 -8.67
C GLY A 110 -12.95 -9.97 -8.90
N ILE A 111 -12.48 -11.22 -8.94
CA ILE A 111 -13.38 -12.40 -9.03
C ILE A 111 -14.37 -12.42 -7.88
N GLY A 112 -13.93 -12.09 -6.66
CA GLY A 112 -14.80 -11.96 -5.49
C GLY A 112 -15.93 -10.95 -5.71
N GLY A 113 -15.65 -9.85 -6.42
CA GLY A 113 -16.64 -8.87 -6.85
C GLY A 113 -17.69 -9.47 -7.77
N ALA A 114 -17.25 -10.18 -8.82
CA ALA A 114 -18.15 -10.85 -9.76
C ALA A 114 -19.01 -11.92 -9.08
N LEU A 115 -18.44 -12.66 -8.11
CA LEU A 115 -19.17 -13.66 -7.35
C LEU A 115 -20.27 -13.05 -6.48
N LEU A 116 -19.97 -11.98 -5.73
CA LEU A 116 -20.99 -11.34 -4.89
C LEU A 116 -22.07 -10.68 -5.73
N TYR A 117 -21.72 -10.00 -6.83
CA TYR A 117 -22.68 -9.50 -7.80
C TYR A 117 -23.63 -10.62 -8.28
N SER A 118 -23.07 -11.79 -8.63
CA SER A 118 -23.88 -12.94 -9.07
C SER A 118 -24.80 -13.47 -7.98
N ILE A 119 -24.31 -13.60 -6.74
CA ILE A 119 -25.09 -14.09 -5.61
C ILE A 119 -26.26 -13.15 -5.32
N LEU A 120 -25.99 -11.85 -5.18
CA LEU A 120 -27.04 -10.88 -4.86
C LEU A 120 -28.08 -10.75 -5.99
N GLY A 121 -27.63 -10.82 -7.25
CA GLY A 121 -28.51 -10.78 -8.40
C GLY A 121 -29.39 -12.04 -8.53
N LEU A 122 -28.83 -13.24 -8.34
CA LEU A 122 -29.58 -14.49 -8.34
C LEU A 122 -30.57 -14.60 -7.17
N MET A 123 -30.26 -13.91 -6.04
CA MET A 123 -31.20 -13.78 -4.92
C MET A 123 -32.29 -12.72 -5.15
N GLY A 124 -32.23 -11.96 -6.25
CA GLY A 124 -33.18 -10.88 -6.54
C GLY A 124 -33.02 -9.63 -5.65
N ILE A 125 -31.82 -9.47 -4.99
CA ILE A 125 -31.54 -8.31 -4.13
C ILE A 125 -31.13 -7.10 -4.99
N ILE A 126 -30.44 -7.36 -6.11
CA ILE A 126 -30.05 -6.35 -7.12
C ILE A 126 -30.51 -6.81 -8.50
N GLU A 127 -30.66 -5.85 -9.42
CA GLU A 127 -30.98 -6.18 -10.82
C GLU A 127 -29.72 -6.67 -11.55
N LEU A 128 -29.84 -7.80 -12.28
CA LEU A 128 -28.83 -8.32 -13.19
C LEU A 128 -28.91 -7.62 -14.55
N GLY A 129 -28.69 -6.29 -14.58
CA GLY A 129 -28.78 -5.49 -15.79
C GLY A 129 -27.68 -5.78 -16.82
N GLY A 130 -26.99 -4.75 -17.33
CA GLY A 130 -25.97 -4.86 -18.37
C GLY A 130 -24.63 -5.51 -17.95
N GLY A 131 -24.55 -6.12 -16.78
CA GLY A 131 -23.31 -6.67 -16.23
C GLY A 131 -22.44 -5.62 -15.53
N ILE A 132 -21.22 -6.03 -15.13
CA ILE A 132 -20.26 -5.16 -14.45
C ILE A 132 -18.93 -5.09 -15.20
N VAL A 133 -18.29 -3.91 -15.14
CA VAL A 133 -16.94 -3.64 -15.67
C VAL A 133 -16.17 -2.79 -14.68
N GLY A 134 -14.85 -2.89 -14.71
CA GLY A 134 -13.95 -2.00 -13.98
C GLY A 134 -12.94 -2.71 -13.09
N ALA A 135 -11.81 -2.04 -12.89
CA ALA A 135 -10.74 -2.42 -11.99
C ALA A 135 -11.15 -2.32 -10.51
N SER A 136 -12.27 -1.69 -10.22
CA SER A 136 -12.66 -1.22 -8.90
C SER A 136 -12.83 -2.34 -7.87
N ALA A 137 -13.35 -3.52 -8.24
CA ALA A 137 -13.47 -4.65 -7.32
C ALA A 137 -12.09 -5.08 -6.78
N GLY A 138 -11.08 -5.20 -7.66
CA GLY A 138 -9.69 -5.45 -7.26
C GLY A 138 -9.12 -4.32 -6.40
N ILE A 139 -9.43 -3.05 -6.74
CA ILE A 139 -8.99 -1.87 -6.00
C ILE A 139 -9.62 -1.82 -4.60
N PHE A 140 -10.90 -2.18 -4.44
CA PHE A 140 -11.52 -2.30 -3.12
C PHE A 140 -10.84 -3.35 -2.26
N GLY A 141 -10.42 -4.47 -2.85
CA GLY A 141 -9.55 -5.44 -2.19
C GLY A 141 -8.25 -4.81 -1.70
N ILE A 142 -7.56 -4.04 -2.55
CA ILE A 142 -6.32 -3.31 -2.21
C ILE A 142 -6.57 -2.32 -1.06
N LEU A 143 -7.65 -1.54 -1.11
CA LEU A 143 -8.00 -0.56 -0.09
C LEU A 143 -8.23 -1.22 1.27
N ILE A 144 -9.00 -2.31 1.29
CA ILE A 144 -9.25 -3.06 2.53
C ILE A 144 -7.97 -3.73 3.04
N GLY A 145 -7.17 -4.33 2.14
CA GLY A 145 -5.87 -4.88 2.49
C GLY A 145 -4.96 -3.85 3.13
N THR A 146 -4.88 -2.66 2.54
CA THR A 146 -4.11 -1.53 3.08
C THR A 146 -4.64 -1.07 4.44
N ALA A 147 -5.97 -1.00 4.62
CA ALA A 147 -6.60 -0.60 5.87
C ALA A 147 -6.34 -1.61 7.01
N VAL A 148 -6.22 -2.90 6.70
CA VAL A 148 -5.87 -3.94 7.67
C VAL A 148 -4.39 -3.87 8.06
N ILE A 149 -3.50 -3.66 7.07
CA ILE A 149 -2.04 -3.62 7.29
C ILE A 149 -1.60 -2.32 7.96
N ALA A 150 -2.14 -1.18 7.53
CA ALA A 150 -1.75 0.16 7.98
C ALA A 150 -2.97 1.02 8.36
N PRO A 151 -3.75 0.64 9.39
CA PRO A 151 -5.04 1.28 9.72
C PRO A 151 -4.91 2.75 10.09
N ASN A 152 -3.77 3.15 10.64
CA ASN A 152 -3.51 4.52 11.10
C ASN A 152 -2.77 5.38 10.06
N ALA A 153 -2.45 4.84 8.87
CA ALA A 153 -1.86 5.62 7.80
C ALA A 153 -2.79 6.78 7.43
N ARG A 154 -2.22 7.98 7.28
CA ARG A 154 -2.98 9.17 6.93
C ARG A 154 -3.16 9.28 5.43
N ILE A 155 -4.39 9.60 5.03
CA ILE A 155 -4.77 9.88 3.65
C ILE A 155 -5.30 11.30 3.62
N SER A 156 -4.71 12.13 2.78
CA SER A 156 -5.21 13.48 2.51
C SER A 156 -6.09 13.44 1.27
N LEU A 157 -7.36 13.70 1.44
CA LEU A 157 -8.30 13.85 0.31
C LEU A 157 -8.13 15.24 -0.30
N LEU A 158 -8.24 15.33 -1.62
CA LEU A 158 -8.16 16.61 -2.32
C LEU A 158 -9.47 17.41 -2.18
N PHE A 159 -10.60 16.70 -2.21
CA PHE A 159 -11.94 17.29 -2.06
C PHE A 159 -12.85 16.33 -1.25
N PRO A 160 -13.36 16.78 -0.09
CA PRO A 160 -12.92 17.97 0.64
C PRO A 160 -11.48 17.81 1.16
N PRO A 161 -10.73 18.90 1.42
CA PRO A 161 -9.34 18.83 1.88
C PRO A 161 -9.31 18.40 3.35
N ILE A 162 -9.50 17.11 3.60
CA ILE A 162 -9.50 16.51 4.94
C ILE A 162 -8.50 15.37 5.00
N GLU A 163 -7.94 15.17 6.19
CA GLU A 163 -7.09 14.03 6.48
C GLU A 163 -7.88 12.97 7.25
N LEU A 164 -7.84 11.74 6.76
CA LEU A 164 -8.48 10.59 7.38
C LEU A 164 -7.46 9.49 7.65
N SER A 165 -7.72 8.63 8.63
CA SER A 165 -6.99 7.39 8.74
C SER A 165 -7.43 6.43 7.62
N MET A 166 -6.54 5.55 7.18
CA MET A 166 -6.86 4.52 6.18
C MET A 166 -8.07 3.67 6.62
N ARG A 167 -8.16 3.36 7.91
CA ARG A 167 -9.31 2.66 8.49
C ARG A 167 -10.61 3.43 8.31
N THR A 168 -10.62 4.71 8.65
CA THR A 168 -11.82 5.56 8.54
C THR A 168 -12.24 5.69 7.08
N PHE A 169 -11.29 5.91 6.18
CA PHE A 169 -11.53 5.99 4.75
C PHE A 169 -12.14 4.69 4.20
N ALA A 170 -11.54 3.53 4.52
CA ALA A 170 -12.06 2.22 4.10
C ALA A 170 -13.47 1.95 4.61
N LEU A 171 -13.75 2.25 5.90
CA LEU A 171 -15.09 2.10 6.46
C LEU A 171 -16.11 3.03 5.80
N ALA A 172 -15.72 4.25 5.48
CA ALA A 172 -16.60 5.21 4.80
C ALA A 172 -17.00 4.72 3.40
N ILE A 173 -16.02 4.29 2.58
CA ILE A 173 -16.33 3.79 1.22
C ILE A 173 -17.14 2.50 1.25
N LEU A 174 -16.89 1.58 2.21
CA LEU A 174 -17.71 0.38 2.40
C LEU A 174 -19.13 0.73 2.83
N GLY A 175 -19.27 1.69 3.74
CA GLY A 175 -20.58 2.18 4.18
C GLY A 175 -21.39 2.76 3.01
N ILE A 176 -20.74 3.53 2.14
CA ILE A 176 -21.37 4.06 0.91
C ILE A 176 -21.79 2.91 0.00
N ALA A 177 -20.93 1.91 -0.24
CA ALA A 177 -21.26 0.77 -1.09
C ALA A 177 -22.48 -0.01 -0.57
N VAL A 178 -22.50 -0.32 0.73
CA VAL A 178 -23.64 -1.00 1.37
C VAL A 178 -24.92 -0.14 1.28
N PHE A 179 -24.81 1.15 1.58
CA PHE A 179 -25.93 2.07 1.49
C PHE A 179 -26.52 2.12 0.08
N SER A 180 -25.67 2.20 -0.95
CA SER A 180 -26.11 2.27 -2.35
C SER A 180 -26.78 0.96 -2.84
N ILE A 181 -26.41 -0.19 -2.26
CA ILE A 181 -27.11 -1.46 -2.54
C ILE A 181 -28.52 -1.46 -1.91
N VAL A 182 -28.63 -0.97 -0.67
CA VAL A 182 -29.91 -0.98 0.08
C VAL A 182 -30.87 0.11 -0.41
N VAL A 183 -30.31 1.26 -0.84
CA VAL A 183 -31.08 2.41 -1.28
C VAL A 183 -30.64 2.77 -2.71
N PRO A 184 -31.31 2.23 -3.73
CA PRO A 184 -30.89 2.32 -5.14
C PRO A 184 -31.14 3.71 -5.74
N ILE A 185 -30.49 4.74 -5.18
CA ILE A 185 -30.65 6.13 -5.66
C ILE A 185 -29.86 6.39 -6.95
N PHE A 186 -28.72 5.70 -7.11
CA PHE A 186 -27.76 6.01 -8.19
C PHE A 186 -27.79 5.00 -9.34
N GLY A 187 -28.57 3.93 -9.26
CA GLY A 187 -28.70 2.92 -10.32
C GLY A 187 -27.40 2.14 -10.59
N ASN A 188 -26.50 2.01 -9.59
CA ASN A 188 -25.22 1.30 -9.70
C ASN A 188 -25.08 0.18 -8.68
N GLU A 189 -26.17 -0.41 -8.25
CA GLU A 189 -26.18 -1.46 -7.20
C GLU A 189 -25.28 -2.63 -7.59
N GLY A 190 -25.24 -2.99 -8.89
CA GLY A 190 -24.37 -4.03 -9.41
C GLY A 190 -22.88 -3.70 -9.25
N GLY A 191 -22.47 -2.47 -9.55
CA GLY A 191 -21.11 -1.99 -9.32
C GLY A 191 -20.74 -2.02 -7.84
N GLU A 192 -21.64 -1.58 -6.97
CA GLU A 192 -21.41 -1.57 -5.52
C GLU A 192 -21.35 -3.00 -4.93
N ALA A 193 -22.14 -3.93 -5.44
CA ALA A 193 -22.01 -5.35 -5.11
C ALA A 193 -20.62 -5.89 -5.51
N GLY A 194 -20.12 -5.50 -6.68
CA GLY A 194 -18.77 -5.80 -7.13
C GLY A 194 -17.69 -5.23 -6.17
N HIS A 195 -17.84 -3.98 -5.73
CA HIS A 195 -16.95 -3.33 -4.76
C HIS A 195 -16.91 -4.09 -3.42
N LEU A 196 -18.08 -4.39 -2.88
CA LEU A 196 -18.21 -5.11 -1.61
C LEU A 196 -17.62 -6.53 -1.68
N GLY A 197 -17.87 -7.25 -2.78
CA GLY A 197 -17.28 -8.56 -3.01
C GLY A 197 -15.76 -8.53 -3.09
N GLY A 198 -15.20 -7.54 -3.80
CA GLY A 198 -13.77 -7.30 -3.86
C GLY A 198 -13.16 -7.02 -2.49
N ALA A 199 -13.83 -6.19 -1.69
CA ALA A 199 -13.43 -5.88 -0.32
C ALA A 199 -13.41 -7.12 0.59
N ILE A 200 -14.45 -7.97 0.52
CA ILE A 200 -14.56 -9.20 1.30
C ILE A 200 -13.44 -10.17 0.94
N PHE A 201 -13.21 -10.41 -0.35
CA PHE A 201 -12.13 -11.30 -0.79
C PHE A 201 -10.75 -10.74 -0.45
N GLY A 202 -10.54 -9.44 -0.62
CA GLY A 202 -9.31 -8.78 -0.18
C GLY A 202 -9.05 -8.94 1.31
N PHE A 203 -10.08 -8.77 2.15
CA PHE A 203 -9.99 -9.02 3.60
C PHE A 203 -9.63 -10.48 3.91
N ILE A 204 -10.29 -11.45 3.26
CA ILE A 204 -10.00 -12.87 3.45
C ILE A 204 -8.56 -13.19 3.09
N LEU A 205 -8.06 -12.71 1.94
CA LEU A 205 -6.70 -12.95 1.49
C LEU A 205 -5.64 -12.35 2.43
N ILE A 206 -5.90 -11.17 3.00
CA ILE A 206 -5.01 -10.57 4.02
C ILE A 206 -5.06 -11.36 5.33
N LYS A 207 -6.23 -11.81 5.75
CA LYS A 207 -6.38 -12.59 6.99
C LYS A 207 -5.77 -13.97 6.88
N TYR A 208 -5.85 -14.58 5.71
CA TYR A 208 -5.37 -15.93 5.43
C TYR A 208 -4.32 -15.95 4.29
N PRO A 209 -3.12 -15.39 4.52
CA PRO A 209 -2.09 -15.26 3.47
C PRO A 209 -1.61 -16.60 2.90
N ARG A 210 -1.89 -17.70 3.60
CA ARG A 210 -1.62 -19.06 3.11
C ARG A 210 -2.38 -19.40 1.82
N LEU A 211 -3.50 -18.75 1.55
CA LEU A 211 -4.24 -18.91 0.31
C LEU A 211 -3.45 -18.47 -0.94
N LEU A 212 -2.45 -17.61 -0.75
CA LEU A 212 -1.52 -17.18 -1.81
C LEU A 212 -0.13 -17.83 -1.69
N ALA A 213 0.07 -18.82 -0.79
CA ALA A 213 1.37 -19.44 -0.55
C ALA A 213 1.89 -20.27 -1.74
N TRP A 214 0.99 -20.82 -2.56
CA TRP A 214 1.32 -21.55 -3.78
C TRP A 214 1.95 -20.66 -4.88
N ILE A 215 1.77 -19.36 -4.78
CA ILE A 215 2.43 -18.39 -5.63
C ILE A 215 3.82 -18.14 -5.05
N GLY A 216 4.85 -18.75 -5.66
CA GLY A 216 6.23 -18.58 -5.22
C GLY A 216 6.65 -17.11 -5.16
N ASN A 217 7.56 -16.78 -4.26
CA ASN A 217 8.23 -15.49 -4.26
C ASN A 217 9.10 -15.45 -5.53
N GLY A 218 8.68 -14.67 -6.53
CA GLY A 218 9.52 -14.40 -7.70
C GLY A 218 10.83 -13.72 -7.24
N ARG A 219 11.89 -13.85 -8.01
CA ARG A 219 13.19 -13.21 -7.75
C ARG A 219 13.17 -11.68 -7.77
N ASP A 220 12.01 -11.07 -7.97
CA ASP A 220 11.81 -9.64 -7.82
C ASP A 220 11.57 -9.35 -6.33
N GLU A 221 12.62 -9.51 -5.52
CA GLU A 221 12.69 -8.94 -4.19
C GLU A 221 12.75 -7.42 -4.33
N VAL A 222 11.61 -6.82 -4.60
CA VAL A 222 11.38 -5.44 -4.18
C VAL A 222 11.48 -5.51 -2.65
N ASP A 223 12.38 -4.74 -2.06
CA ASP A 223 12.57 -4.68 -0.62
C ASP A 223 11.22 -4.71 0.08
N ILE A 224 10.89 -5.89 0.62
CA ILE A 224 9.63 -6.07 1.35
C ILE A 224 9.82 -5.22 2.60
N ILE A 225 9.27 -4.02 2.59
CA ILE A 225 9.16 -3.20 3.80
C ILE A 225 8.20 -3.97 4.72
N ARG A 226 8.76 -4.90 5.48
CA ARG A 226 8.05 -5.41 6.66
C ARG A 226 7.95 -4.21 7.60
N PRO A 227 6.77 -3.67 7.88
CA PRO A 227 6.65 -2.69 8.94
C PRO A 227 7.21 -3.39 10.18
N ARG A 228 8.23 -2.81 10.80
CA ARG A 228 8.56 -3.20 12.17
C ARG A 228 7.25 -3.13 12.91
N ALA A 229 6.79 -4.27 13.41
CA ALA A 229 5.63 -4.31 14.27
C ALA A 229 5.81 -3.18 15.28
N PHE A 230 4.90 -2.21 15.26
CA PHE A 230 4.83 -1.22 16.32
C PHE A 230 4.42 -1.99 17.57
N HIS A 231 5.42 -2.52 18.27
CA HIS A 231 5.22 -2.99 19.63
C HIS A 231 4.88 -1.76 20.47
N HIS A 232 3.61 -1.58 20.73
CA HIS A 232 3.18 -0.77 21.86
C HIS A 232 3.76 -1.42 23.12
N GLY A 233 4.71 -0.71 23.74
CA GLY A 233 5.05 -0.93 25.13
C GLY A 233 5.98 -2.10 25.44
N SER A 234 7.12 -2.16 24.80
CA SER A 234 8.35 -2.66 25.45
C SER A 234 9.45 -1.69 25.06
N GLU A 235 10.09 -1.13 26.08
CA GLU A 235 11.33 -0.38 25.93
C GLU A 235 12.27 -1.15 24.99
N PRO A 236 12.98 -0.47 24.07
CA PRO A 236 13.95 -1.15 23.23
C PRO A 236 14.97 -1.79 24.16
N LYS A 237 14.89 -3.12 24.34
CA LYS A 237 16.03 -3.86 24.86
C LYS A 237 17.16 -3.58 23.88
N LEU A 238 18.04 -2.70 24.27
CA LEU A 238 19.32 -2.49 23.60
C LEU A 238 19.93 -3.88 23.43
N ARG A 239 19.98 -4.40 22.20
CA ARG A 239 20.81 -5.57 21.93
C ARG A 239 22.20 -5.22 22.44
N PRO A 240 22.86 -6.08 23.20
CA PRO A 240 24.25 -5.84 23.55
C PRO A 240 24.97 -5.65 22.21
N ARG A 241 25.49 -4.44 22.04
CA ARG A 241 26.34 -4.05 20.91
C ARG A 241 27.42 -5.11 20.87
N SER A 242 27.47 -5.92 19.77
CA SER A 242 28.57 -6.85 19.55
C SER A 242 29.84 -6.11 19.94
N GLN A 243 30.60 -6.74 20.83
CA GLN A 243 31.82 -6.20 21.39
C GLN A 243 32.76 -5.75 20.26
N VAL A 244 32.59 -4.50 19.83
CA VAL A 244 33.72 -3.75 19.31
C VAL A 244 34.58 -3.54 20.55
N ASN A 245 35.76 -4.17 20.58
CA ASN A 245 36.78 -3.98 21.58
C ASN A 245 37.23 -2.50 21.55
N LEU A 246 36.42 -1.64 22.09
CA LEU A 246 36.84 -0.33 22.55
C LEU A 246 37.49 -0.59 23.91
N ARG A 247 38.80 -0.74 23.92
CA ARG A 247 39.59 -0.32 25.07
C ARG A 247 39.33 1.19 25.19
N GLY A 248 38.14 1.54 25.65
CA GLY A 248 37.75 2.90 26.01
C GLY A 248 38.42 3.24 27.34
N ASP A 249 39.00 4.40 27.36
CA ASP A 249 39.52 4.99 28.58
C ASP A 249 38.37 5.13 29.57
N THR A 250 38.42 4.40 30.70
CA THR A 250 37.38 4.37 31.74
C THR A 250 37.06 5.76 32.29
N GLU A 251 37.90 6.73 32.01
CA GLU A 251 37.76 8.13 32.42
C GLU A 251 36.80 8.91 31.50
N ILE A 252 36.84 8.65 30.18
CA ILE A 252 35.88 9.22 29.21
C ILE A 252 34.45 8.71 29.43
N ASP A 253 34.32 7.42 29.75
CA ASP A 253 32.98 6.86 30.05
C ASP A 253 32.34 7.51 31.27
N LYS A 254 33.15 7.84 32.32
CA LYS A 254 32.66 8.57 33.51
C LYS A 254 32.22 9.99 33.18
N ILE A 255 32.96 10.67 32.30
CA ILE A 255 32.61 12.02 31.83
C ILE A 255 31.30 12.00 31.04
N LEU A 256 31.10 11.00 30.18
CA LEU A 256 29.86 10.83 29.42
C LEU A 256 28.63 10.50 30.32
N ASP A 257 28.85 9.68 31.37
CA ASP A 257 27.81 9.38 32.36
C ASP A 257 27.43 10.66 33.14
N LYS A 258 28.39 11.50 33.50
CA LYS A 258 28.17 12.78 34.19
C LYS A 258 27.41 13.76 33.29
N VAL A 259 27.74 13.84 32.00
CA VAL A 259 26.97 14.63 31.01
C VAL A 259 25.55 14.14 30.89
N SER A 260 25.34 12.82 30.89
CA SER A 260 24.00 12.22 30.77
C SER A 260 23.13 12.48 31.99
N SER A 261 23.69 12.49 33.19
CA SER A 261 22.95 12.64 34.45
C SER A 261 22.80 14.10 34.90
N GLU A 262 23.80 14.94 34.67
CA GLU A 262 23.89 16.30 35.23
C GLU A 262 23.93 17.42 34.16
N GLY A 263 24.01 17.04 32.87
CA GLY A 263 24.11 17.95 31.74
C GLY A 263 25.52 18.45 31.46
N PHE A 264 25.75 19.00 30.25
CA PHE A 264 27.05 19.45 29.77
C PHE A 264 27.64 20.61 30.59
N ALA A 265 26.80 21.39 31.28
CA ALA A 265 27.23 22.52 32.09
C ALA A 265 27.92 22.10 33.41
N SER A 266 27.77 20.85 33.85
CA SER A 266 28.37 20.30 35.07
C SER A 266 29.85 19.90 34.91
N LEU A 267 30.36 19.89 33.66
CA LEU A 267 31.74 19.49 33.38
C LEU A 267 32.72 20.60 33.79
N THR A 268 33.78 20.17 34.43
CA THR A 268 34.96 21.02 34.69
C THR A 268 35.71 21.32 33.37
N ASP A 269 36.54 22.36 33.37
CA ASP A 269 37.35 22.72 32.19
C ASP A 269 38.32 21.59 31.78
N GLU A 270 38.79 20.82 32.75
CA GLU A 270 39.67 19.66 32.52
C GLU A 270 38.91 18.48 31.87
N GLU A 271 37.69 18.20 32.31
CA GLU A 271 36.79 17.18 31.73
C GLU A 271 36.38 17.56 30.32
N ARG A 272 36.10 18.82 30.04
CA ARG A 272 35.81 19.34 28.69
C ARG A 272 37.00 19.20 27.75
N ALA A 273 38.21 19.49 28.22
CA ALA A 273 39.43 19.37 27.42
C ALA A 273 39.69 17.88 27.05
N LYS A 274 39.49 16.94 27.98
CA LYS A 274 39.61 15.49 27.71
C LYS A 274 38.61 15.02 26.69
N LEU A 275 37.35 15.43 26.81
CA LEU A 275 36.30 15.06 25.87
C LEU A 275 36.58 15.57 24.45
N HIS A 276 37.12 16.81 24.37
CA HIS A 276 37.50 17.43 23.09
C HIS A 276 38.69 16.71 22.43
N ALA A 277 39.70 16.35 23.21
CA ALA A 277 40.87 15.62 22.72
C ALA A 277 40.51 14.23 22.16
N GLU A 278 39.60 13.50 22.83
CA GLU A 278 39.13 12.20 22.35
C GLU A 278 38.26 12.33 21.09
N HIS A 279 37.44 13.37 20.99
CA HIS A 279 36.67 13.66 19.78
C HIS A 279 37.60 13.92 18.57
N GLU A 280 38.66 14.69 18.74
CA GLU A 280 39.64 14.95 17.67
C GLU A 280 40.40 13.68 17.29
N ARG A 281 40.69 12.81 18.25
CA ARG A 281 41.34 11.51 18.01
C ARG A 281 40.46 10.63 17.15
N LEU A 282 39.15 10.47 17.50
CA LEU A 282 38.19 9.67 16.75
C LEU A 282 37.98 10.23 15.32
N GLN A 283 38.02 11.56 15.15
CA GLN A 283 37.93 12.15 13.82
C GLN A 283 39.16 11.86 12.95
N ARG A 284 40.35 11.83 13.54
CA ARG A 284 41.59 11.48 12.84
C ARG A 284 41.62 10.03 12.41
N ASP A 285 41.19 9.13 13.30
CA ASP A 285 41.08 7.68 13.02
C ASP A 285 40.05 7.37 11.94
N ALA A 286 38.93 8.11 11.91
CA ALA A 286 37.90 7.98 10.86
C ALA A 286 38.40 8.47 9.49
N ASN A 287 39.25 9.49 9.44
CA ASN A 287 39.81 10.02 8.19
C ASN A 287 41.01 9.22 7.65
N SER A 288 41.66 8.38 8.47
CA SER A 288 42.81 7.56 8.07
C SER A 288 42.39 6.21 7.47
N ASN A 289 41.11 5.83 7.58
CA ASN A 289 40.53 4.58 7.05
C ASN A 289 39.79 4.76 5.71
N HIS A 290 39.96 5.88 5.04
CA HIS A 290 39.55 6.16 3.68
C HIS A 290 40.77 6.43 2.80
#